data_f47af7369291bf2faa937833da95dab6
#
_entry.id   f47af7369291bf2faa937833da95dab6
#
_cell.length_a   1.000
_cell.length_b   1.000
_cell.length_c   1.000
_cell.angle_alpha   90.00
_cell.angle_beta   90.00
_cell.angle_gamma   90.00
#
_symmetry.space_group_name_H-M   'P 1'
#
loop_
_entity.id
_entity.type
_entity.pdbx_description
1 polymer ?
#
loop_
_entity_poly.entity_id
_entity_poly.type
_entity_poly.pdbx_seq_one_letter_code
_entity_poly.pdbx_strand_id
1 'polypeptide(L)'
;MSPMAWMLVLVLLPLAASASSALVLKPDCQARCGDLVVPYPFGIGAGCFRPGFEITCDKNMTPFLPDVTFKGHTPAEPVRVLNLNVTRAQVRVMLPVAHKCFDAAGSETAGFDGKLAFNKWRVYRISNTANELFVLGCNTLIYAANRRRKSPFRNATSDPYSSGCVAYCNIAQDAQDRRCNSIGCCHVNISRFLNNTKMWFEKWSLAGVESTRPCDYAFIVEKNGYVFRTADLKRKPEPDPAKRWSMPLWLDWAIRNRSNSMLCPQAVKTREYACVSKHSDCANSTNGRGYICKCSEGYEGTPYLIDGCTGKSNSSTFSNLTSGVAMEKP
;
A
#
# COMPACT_ATOMS: atom_id res chain seq x y z
N MET A 1 56.57 -60.57 24.44
CA MET A 1 55.50 -59.89 25.18
C MET A 1 55.67 -58.39 24.84
N SER A 2 54.85 -57.87 23.93
CA SER A 2 54.97 -56.49 23.47
C SER A 2 53.70 -55.69 23.90
N PRO A 3 53.86 -54.54 24.55
CA PRO A 3 52.68 -53.73 24.93
C PRO A 3 52.18 -52.88 23.75
N MET A 4 50.91 -53.04 23.45
CA MET A 4 50.17 -52.21 22.51
C MET A 4 49.97 -50.83 23.13
N ALA A 5 50.52 -49.79 22.49
CA ALA A 5 50.24 -48.37 22.75
C ALA A 5 48.93 -47.95 22.15
N TRP A 6 47.96 -47.53 22.91
CA TRP A 6 46.71 -46.93 22.50
C TRP A 6 46.95 -45.45 22.23
N MET A 7 46.93 -45.04 20.94
CA MET A 7 46.89 -43.65 20.55
C MET A 7 45.45 -43.12 20.66
N LEU A 8 45.22 -42.27 21.62
CA LEU A 8 44.00 -41.47 21.72
C LEU A 8 44.08 -40.34 20.67
N VAL A 9 43.33 -40.49 19.59
CA VAL A 9 43.10 -39.41 18.59
C VAL A 9 42.02 -38.49 19.14
N LEU A 10 42.43 -37.35 19.69
CA LEU A 10 41.52 -36.23 20.02
C LEU A 10 41.06 -35.58 18.73
N VAL A 11 39.84 -35.87 18.27
CA VAL A 11 39.17 -35.18 17.20
C VAL A 11 38.69 -33.83 17.74
N LEU A 12 39.45 -32.77 17.48
CA LEU A 12 39.02 -31.39 17.65
C LEU A 12 37.99 -31.05 16.59
N LEU A 13 36.69 -31.18 16.93
CA LEU A 13 35.60 -30.64 16.11
C LEU A 13 35.67 -29.11 16.20
N PRO A 14 35.80 -28.39 15.04
CA PRO A 14 35.67 -26.95 15.04
C PRO A 14 34.24 -26.58 15.42
N LEU A 15 34.03 -25.89 16.53
CA LEU A 15 32.81 -25.16 16.81
C LEU A 15 32.69 -24.09 15.70
N ALA A 16 31.91 -24.39 14.68
CA ALA A 16 31.44 -23.40 13.75
C ALA A 16 30.53 -22.43 14.51
N ALA A 17 31.10 -21.32 14.96
CA ALA A 17 30.34 -20.18 15.45
C ALA A 17 29.44 -19.73 14.31
N SER A 18 28.17 -20.08 14.43
CA SER A 18 27.11 -19.58 13.51
C SER A 18 27.03 -18.08 13.69
N ALA A 19 27.77 -17.33 12.87
CA ALA A 19 27.64 -15.89 12.78
C ALA A 19 26.18 -15.60 12.44
N SER A 20 25.46 -15.07 13.41
CA SER A 20 24.14 -14.48 13.19
C SER A 20 24.34 -13.37 12.18
N SER A 21 23.91 -13.58 10.93
CA SER A 21 23.94 -12.55 9.90
C SER A 21 22.87 -11.51 10.24
N ALA A 22 23.17 -10.66 11.24
CA ALA A 22 22.48 -9.40 11.41
C ALA A 22 22.59 -8.68 10.05
N LEU A 23 21.44 -8.32 9.46
CA LEU A 23 21.40 -7.54 8.23
C LEU A 23 22.06 -6.17 8.51
N VAL A 24 23.36 -6.10 8.26
CA VAL A 24 24.08 -4.83 8.24
C VAL A 24 23.74 -4.17 6.93
N LEU A 25 23.01 -3.05 6.97
CA LEU A 25 22.81 -2.22 5.80
C LEU A 25 24.17 -1.82 5.24
N LYS A 26 24.29 -1.81 3.90
CA LYS A 26 25.48 -1.27 3.27
C LYS A 26 25.61 0.22 3.64
N PRO A 27 26.82 0.70 3.97
CA PRO A 27 27.02 2.10 4.36
C PRO A 27 26.61 3.12 3.29
N ASP A 28 26.59 2.72 2.00
CA ASP A 28 26.34 3.58 0.85
C ASP A 28 24.89 3.56 0.36
N CYS A 29 23.93 3.14 1.19
CA CYS A 29 22.53 3.11 0.79
C CYS A 29 21.96 4.53 0.64
N GLN A 30 21.35 4.79 -0.52
CA GLN A 30 20.70 6.06 -0.79
C GLN A 30 19.50 6.26 0.16
N ALA A 31 19.54 7.32 0.97
CA ALA A 31 18.54 7.58 2.00
C ALA A 31 17.30 8.34 1.49
N ARG A 32 17.35 8.91 0.30
CA ARG A 32 16.28 9.76 -0.26
C ARG A 32 16.10 9.54 -1.77
N CYS A 33 14.87 9.82 -2.24
CA CYS A 33 14.56 9.96 -3.67
C CYS A 33 13.73 11.22 -3.84
N GLY A 34 14.34 12.29 -4.36
CA GLY A 34 13.76 13.63 -4.30
C GLY A 34 13.48 14.02 -2.85
N ASP A 35 12.27 14.49 -2.60
CA ASP A 35 11.83 14.87 -1.26
C ASP A 35 11.49 13.68 -0.35
N LEU A 36 11.34 12.47 -0.92
CA LEU A 36 10.98 11.28 -0.16
C LEU A 36 12.18 10.73 0.61
N VAL A 37 12.08 10.69 1.94
CA VAL A 37 12.98 9.92 2.80
C VAL A 37 12.62 8.45 2.70
N VAL A 38 13.63 7.57 2.52
CA VAL A 38 13.45 6.12 2.35
C VAL A 38 14.03 5.38 3.56
N PRO A 39 13.25 5.23 4.63
CA PRO A 39 13.70 4.54 5.84
C PRO A 39 13.63 3.01 5.67
N TYR A 40 14.58 2.29 6.25
CA TYR A 40 14.48 0.83 6.33
C TYR A 40 13.19 0.41 7.08
N PRO A 41 12.42 -0.61 6.61
CA PRO A 41 12.82 -1.71 5.72
C PRO A 41 12.80 -1.40 4.23
N PHE A 42 12.40 -0.20 3.80
CA PHE A 42 12.52 0.27 2.43
C PHE A 42 13.97 0.62 2.10
N GLY A 43 14.29 0.66 0.81
CA GLY A 43 15.62 1.07 0.36
C GLY A 43 15.75 1.10 -1.15
N ILE A 44 16.81 1.77 -1.62
CA ILE A 44 17.16 1.94 -3.02
C ILE A 44 18.46 1.20 -3.28
N GLY A 45 18.46 0.29 -4.27
CA GLY A 45 19.61 -0.49 -4.64
C GLY A 45 19.79 -1.81 -3.87
N ALA A 46 20.47 -2.74 -4.48
CA ALA A 46 20.62 -4.10 -3.97
C ALA A 46 21.34 -4.14 -2.61
N GLY A 47 20.73 -4.79 -1.63
CA GLY A 47 21.23 -4.91 -0.25
C GLY A 47 20.87 -3.76 0.67
N CYS A 48 20.07 -2.78 0.20
CA CYS A 48 19.63 -1.63 0.99
C CYS A 48 18.19 -1.76 1.49
N PHE A 49 17.48 -2.80 1.11
CA PHE A 49 16.07 -3.02 1.48
C PHE A 49 15.82 -4.47 1.90
N ARG A 50 14.76 -4.68 2.67
CA ARG A 50 14.24 -6.01 2.95
C ARG A 50 13.48 -6.56 1.73
N PRO A 51 13.55 -7.87 1.41
CA PRO A 51 12.84 -8.43 0.27
C PRO A 51 11.36 -8.01 0.20
N GLY A 52 10.97 -7.37 -0.93
CA GLY A 52 9.63 -6.84 -1.16
C GLY A 52 9.43 -5.36 -0.80
N PHE A 53 10.47 -4.68 -0.28
CA PHE A 53 10.43 -3.27 0.13
C PHE A 53 11.33 -2.38 -0.74
N GLU A 54 11.66 -2.83 -1.95
CA GLU A 54 12.44 -2.04 -2.88
C GLU A 54 11.71 -0.77 -3.32
N ILE A 55 12.45 0.33 -3.35
CA ILE A 55 12.06 1.59 -3.99
C ILE A 55 13.02 1.81 -5.16
N THR A 56 12.48 2.10 -6.33
CA THR A 56 13.27 2.60 -7.45
C THR A 56 13.14 4.11 -7.54
N CYS A 57 14.26 4.77 -7.80
CA CYS A 57 14.33 6.21 -8.01
C CYS A 57 14.72 6.46 -9.46
N ASP A 58 13.87 7.12 -10.24
CA ASP A 58 14.16 7.40 -11.64
C ASP A 58 15.12 8.59 -11.81
N LYS A 59 15.47 8.92 -13.05
CA LYS A 59 16.35 10.03 -13.40
C LYS A 59 15.80 11.40 -12.99
N ASN A 60 14.48 11.50 -12.84
CA ASN A 60 13.77 12.72 -12.39
C ASN A 60 13.58 12.76 -10.88
N MET A 61 14.29 11.90 -10.14
CA MET A 61 14.16 11.76 -8.69
C MET A 61 12.73 11.42 -8.23
N THR A 62 11.99 10.67 -9.05
CA THR A 62 10.63 10.20 -8.74
C THR A 62 10.69 8.79 -8.17
N PRO A 63 10.13 8.54 -6.98
CA PRO A 63 10.14 7.23 -6.35
C PRO A 63 8.98 6.34 -6.82
N PHE A 64 9.29 5.04 -7.07
CA PHE A 64 8.32 4.04 -7.49
C PHE A 64 8.45 2.75 -6.69
N LEU A 65 7.35 1.99 -6.61
CA LEU A 65 7.35 0.59 -6.20
C LEU A 65 7.54 -0.28 -7.46
N PRO A 66 8.73 -0.85 -7.71
CA PRO A 66 9.03 -1.55 -8.97
C PRO A 66 8.20 -2.83 -9.16
N ASP A 67 7.90 -3.50 -8.06
CA ASP A 67 7.18 -4.77 -8.03
C ASP A 67 5.66 -4.61 -7.89
N VAL A 68 5.17 -3.38 -7.77
CA VAL A 68 3.74 -3.05 -7.74
C VAL A 68 3.41 -2.34 -9.04
N THR A 69 2.62 -3.00 -9.87
CA THR A 69 2.28 -2.47 -11.19
C THR A 69 0.77 -2.41 -11.37
N PHE A 70 0.31 -1.44 -12.13
CA PHE A 70 -1.04 -1.51 -12.67
C PHE A 70 -0.98 -1.85 -14.16
N LYS A 71 -1.92 -2.67 -14.57
CA LYS A 71 -2.04 -3.19 -15.92
C LYS A 71 -3.34 -2.71 -16.52
N GLY A 72 -3.27 -2.13 -17.64
CA GLY A 72 -4.39 -1.68 -18.47
C GLY A 72 -3.89 -1.33 -19.85
N HIS A 73 -2.58 -1.02 -19.90
CA HIS A 73 -1.84 -0.83 -21.14
C HIS A 73 -0.53 -1.63 -21.07
N THR A 74 0.06 -1.96 -22.19
CA THR A 74 1.40 -2.52 -22.30
C THR A 74 2.38 -1.41 -22.67
N PRO A 75 3.48 -1.24 -21.92
CA PRO A 75 3.96 -2.02 -20.78
C PRO A 75 3.22 -1.70 -19.46
N ALA A 76 3.35 -2.61 -18.46
CA ALA A 76 2.84 -2.37 -17.12
C ALA A 76 3.61 -1.22 -16.47
N GLU A 77 2.89 -0.27 -15.87
CA GLU A 77 3.47 0.93 -15.27
C GLU A 77 3.76 0.72 -13.78
N PRO A 78 4.93 1.14 -13.27
CA PRO A 78 5.23 1.10 -11.83
C PRO A 78 4.38 2.14 -11.07
N VAL A 79 4.14 1.87 -9.81
CA VAL A 79 3.30 2.72 -8.97
C VAL A 79 4.15 3.78 -8.26
N ARG A 80 3.83 5.07 -8.49
CA ARG A 80 4.51 6.20 -7.86
C ARG A 80 4.24 6.25 -6.36
N VAL A 81 5.31 6.42 -5.57
CA VAL A 81 5.26 6.60 -4.12
C VAL A 81 5.16 8.09 -3.79
N LEU A 82 4.30 8.42 -2.83
CA LEU A 82 4.12 9.78 -2.33
C LEU A 82 4.64 9.95 -0.90
N ASN A 83 4.54 8.90 -0.08
CA ASN A 83 4.97 8.92 1.32
C ASN A 83 5.23 7.50 1.83
N LEU A 84 6.16 7.37 2.77
CA LEU A 84 6.47 6.13 3.51
C LEU A 84 6.28 6.40 5.00
N ASN A 85 5.35 5.67 5.63
CA ASN A 85 5.09 5.77 7.06
C ASN A 85 5.42 4.46 7.75
N VAL A 86 6.60 4.37 8.35
CA VAL A 86 7.07 3.14 9.03
C VAL A 86 6.27 2.88 10.31
N THR A 87 5.96 3.93 11.07
CA THR A 87 5.23 3.81 12.34
C THR A 87 3.82 3.24 12.16
N ARG A 88 3.12 3.66 11.10
CA ARG A 88 1.78 3.16 10.75
C ARG A 88 1.79 1.93 9.86
N ALA A 89 2.98 1.51 9.40
CA ALA A 89 3.16 0.46 8.40
C ALA A 89 2.34 0.71 7.12
N GLN A 90 2.43 1.93 6.58
CA GLN A 90 1.68 2.38 5.41
C GLN A 90 2.57 3.04 4.36
N VAL A 91 2.18 2.89 3.10
CA VAL A 91 2.76 3.59 1.95
C VAL A 91 1.65 4.35 1.24
N ARG A 92 1.85 5.63 0.99
CA ARG A 92 0.95 6.45 0.18
C ARG A 92 1.42 6.42 -1.27
N VAL A 93 0.52 6.07 -2.17
CA VAL A 93 0.83 5.92 -3.60
C VAL A 93 -0.20 6.63 -4.46
N MET A 94 0.16 6.87 -5.73
CA MET A 94 -0.75 7.43 -6.73
C MET A 94 -1.19 6.35 -7.70
N LEU A 95 -2.51 6.18 -7.91
CA LEU A 95 -3.07 5.26 -8.89
C LEU A 95 -4.00 5.98 -9.88
N PRO A 96 -3.98 5.59 -11.15
CA PRO A 96 -4.92 6.10 -12.14
C PRO A 96 -6.34 5.61 -11.87
N VAL A 97 -7.30 6.45 -12.21
CA VAL A 97 -8.74 6.18 -12.11
C VAL A 97 -9.16 5.19 -13.19
N ALA A 98 -9.84 4.11 -12.80
CA ALA A 98 -10.42 3.16 -13.73
C ALA A 98 -11.65 3.79 -14.43
N HIS A 99 -11.87 3.44 -15.68
CA HIS A 99 -13.02 3.95 -16.45
C HIS A 99 -13.47 2.97 -17.53
N LYS A 100 -14.73 3.07 -17.91
CA LYS A 100 -15.29 2.51 -19.14
C LYS A 100 -16.15 3.54 -19.83
N CYS A 101 -15.93 3.70 -21.13
CA CYS A 101 -16.64 4.65 -21.96
C CYS A 101 -17.48 3.92 -23.00
N PHE A 102 -18.57 4.54 -23.38
CA PHE A 102 -19.57 3.96 -24.28
C PHE A 102 -20.03 4.99 -25.30
N ASP A 103 -20.40 4.52 -26.48
CA ASP A 103 -21.10 5.31 -27.47
C ASP A 103 -22.60 5.40 -27.18
N ALA A 104 -23.33 6.13 -28.06
CA ALA A 104 -24.79 6.27 -27.96
C ALA A 104 -25.53 4.92 -28.10
N ALA A 105 -24.94 3.94 -28.79
CA ALA A 105 -25.49 2.59 -28.93
C ALA A 105 -25.19 1.70 -27.72
N GLY A 106 -24.42 2.22 -26.76
CA GLY A 106 -24.02 1.49 -25.56
C GLY A 106 -22.85 0.51 -25.76
N SER A 107 -22.14 0.60 -26.89
CA SER A 107 -20.94 -0.19 -27.15
C SER A 107 -19.75 0.42 -26.46
N GLU A 108 -18.87 -0.43 -25.88
CA GLU A 108 -17.65 0.05 -25.21
C GLU A 108 -16.68 0.66 -26.23
N THR A 109 -16.31 1.91 -26.04
CA THR A 109 -15.39 2.66 -26.92
C THR A 109 -14.00 2.79 -26.36
N ALA A 110 -13.87 2.81 -25.03
CA ALA A 110 -12.60 2.86 -24.31
C ALA A 110 -12.76 2.28 -22.91
N GLY A 111 -11.70 1.70 -22.38
CA GLY A 111 -11.73 1.16 -21.01
C GLY A 111 -10.35 0.96 -20.41
N PHE A 112 -10.27 1.21 -19.11
CA PHE A 112 -9.14 0.92 -18.26
C PHE A 112 -9.64 0.39 -16.92
N ASP A 113 -9.44 -0.87 -16.62
CA ASP A 113 -10.00 -1.55 -15.44
C ASP A 113 -9.16 -1.39 -14.16
N GLY A 114 -8.13 -0.55 -14.18
CA GLY A 114 -7.33 -0.21 -13.00
C GLY A 114 -6.69 -1.41 -12.30
N LYS A 115 -6.31 -2.45 -13.05
CA LYS A 115 -5.81 -3.70 -12.49
C LYS A 115 -4.49 -3.49 -11.76
N LEU A 116 -4.54 -3.59 -10.43
CA LEU A 116 -3.38 -3.53 -9.56
C LEU A 116 -2.81 -4.93 -9.30
N ALA A 117 -1.52 -5.10 -9.52
CA ALA A 117 -0.80 -6.34 -9.24
C ALA A 117 0.33 -6.07 -8.25
N PHE A 118 0.29 -6.74 -7.11
CA PHE A 118 1.36 -6.67 -6.11
C PHE A 118 2.47 -7.69 -6.39
N ASN A 119 3.63 -7.41 -5.82
CA ASN A 119 4.83 -8.23 -5.98
C ASN A 119 4.64 -9.67 -5.44
N LYS A 120 5.57 -10.53 -5.82
CA LYS A 120 5.63 -11.92 -5.37
C LYS A 120 5.71 -12.09 -3.84
N TRP A 121 6.22 -11.10 -3.13
CA TRP A 121 6.37 -11.11 -1.66
C TRP A 121 5.08 -10.80 -0.93
N ARG A 122 4.08 -10.18 -1.60
CA ARG A 122 2.74 -9.86 -1.09
C ARG A 122 2.77 -9.01 0.20
N VAL A 123 3.78 -8.16 0.34
CA VAL A 123 3.95 -7.31 1.52
C VAL A 123 2.86 -6.25 1.63
N TYR A 124 2.30 -5.82 0.49
CA TYR A 124 1.29 -4.76 0.43
C TYR A 124 -0.15 -5.30 0.34
N ARG A 125 -1.07 -4.51 0.86
CA ARG A 125 -2.53 -4.63 0.68
C ARG A 125 -3.14 -3.24 0.63
N ILE A 126 -4.28 -3.10 -0.05
CA ILE A 126 -5.04 -1.84 -0.01
C ILE A 126 -5.53 -1.64 1.42
N SER A 127 -5.25 -0.47 2.02
CA SER A 127 -5.70 -0.17 3.37
C SER A 127 -7.22 -0.07 3.44
N ASN A 128 -7.84 -0.89 4.27
CA ASN A 128 -9.29 -0.87 4.48
C ASN A 128 -9.73 0.19 5.50
N THR A 129 -8.79 0.76 6.24
CA THR A 129 -9.07 1.77 7.26
C THR A 129 -8.81 3.19 6.78
N ALA A 130 -7.87 3.36 5.84
CA ALA A 130 -7.41 4.65 5.37
C ALA A 130 -7.99 5.07 4.02
N ASN A 131 -8.71 4.18 3.31
CA ASN A 131 -9.28 4.46 1.99
C ASN A 131 -10.78 4.17 1.92
N GLU A 132 -11.37 4.67 0.84
CA GLU A 132 -12.73 4.40 0.40
C GLU A 132 -12.78 4.22 -1.12
N LEU A 133 -13.78 3.50 -1.63
CA LEU A 133 -14.05 3.32 -3.05
C LEU A 133 -15.12 4.32 -3.48
N PHE A 134 -14.85 5.07 -4.54
CA PHE A 134 -15.82 5.89 -5.25
C PHE A 134 -16.19 5.28 -6.58
N VAL A 135 -17.46 5.39 -6.93
CA VAL A 135 -18.05 5.03 -8.22
C VAL A 135 -18.81 6.23 -8.76
N LEU A 136 -18.46 6.66 -9.96
CA LEU A 136 -19.12 7.77 -10.65
C LEU A 136 -19.73 7.27 -11.95
N GLY A 137 -20.99 7.60 -12.18
CA GLY A 137 -21.72 7.19 -13.37
C GLY A 137 -23.21 7.23 -13.17
N CYS A 138 -23.94 6.75 -14.17
CA CYS A 138 -25.40 6.58 -14.11
C CYS A 138 -25.73 5.15 -14.53
N ASN A 139 -26.54 4.47 -13.73
CA ASN A 139 -26.96 3.10 -13.97
C ASN A 139 -25.78 2.10 -14.08
N THR A 140 -24.79 2.28 -13.24
CA THR A 140 -23.58 1.45 -13.20
C THR A 140 -23.38 0.81 -11.82
N LEU A 141 -23.04 -0.47 -11.82
CA LEU A 141 -22.54 -1.21 -10.67
C LEU A 141 -21.04 -1.43 -10.87
N ILE A 142 -20.24 -0.91 -9.98
CA ILE A 142 -18.79 -1.13 -10.03
C ILE A 142 -18.32 -1.66 -8.69
N TYR A 143 -17.44 -2.66 -8.74
CA TYR A 143 -16.83 -3.21 -7.54
C TYR A 143 -15.35 -3.50 -7.75
N ALA A 144 -14.58 -3.26 -6.70
CA ALA A 144 -13.19 -3.65 -6.57
C ALA A 144 -13.13 -5.06 -5.95
N ALA A 145 -12.50 -6.00 -6.61
CA ALA A 145 -12.35 -7.35 -6.10
C ALA A 145 -10.97 -7.93 -6.41
N ASN A 146 -10.52 -8.86 -5.58
CA ASN A 146 -9.32 -9.62 -5.86
C ASN A 146 -9.50 -10.42 -7.15
N ARG A 147 -8.41 -10.65 -7.87
CA ARG A 147 -8.44 -11.45 -9.08
C ARG A 147 -8.93 -12.88 -8.74
N ARG A 148 -9.98 -13.34 -9.40
CA ARG A 148 -10.53 -14.68 -9.25
C ARG A 148 -9.42 -15.74 -9.47
N ARG A 149 -9.15 -16.55 -8.46
CA ARG A 149 -8.46 -17.82 -8.64
C ARG A 149 -9.52 -18.86 -9.06
N LYS A 150 -9.38 -19.46 -10.24
CA LYS A 150 -10.11 -20.68 -10.54
C LYS A 150 -9.68 -21.73 -9.51
N SER A 151 -10.56 -22.09 -8.60
CA SER A 151 -10.35 -23.23 -7.73
C SER A 151 -10.66 -24.48 -8.56
N PRO A 152 -9.76 -25.46 -8.66
CA PRO A 152 -10.03 -26.69 -9.36
C PRO A 152 -11.14 -27.54 -8.71
N PHE A 153 -11.53 -27.22 -7.46
CA PHE A 153 -12.48 -27.99 -6.66
C PHE A 153 -13.82 -27.33 -6.39
N ARG A 154 -14.07 -26.11 -6.87
CA ARG A 154 -15.35 -25.41 -6.70
C ARG A 154 -15.72 -24.62 -7.94
N ASN A 155 -16.91 -24.91 -8.48
CA ASN A 155 -17.58 -24.09 -9.49
C ASN A 155 -18.03 -22.71 -8.93
N ALA A 156 -17.75 -22.41 -7.67
CA ALA A 156 -18.08 -21.15 -7.04
C ALA A 156 -16.98 -20.11 -7.31
N THR A 157 -17.29 -19.15 -8.14
CA THR A 157 -16.45 -17.99 -8.51
C THR A 157 -16.57 -16.83 -7.53
N SER A 158 -16.95 -17.07 -6.27
CA SER A 158 -17.07 -16.00 -5.27
C SER A 158 -15.70 -15.65 -4.69
N ASP A 159 -15.22 -14.46 -4.99
CA ASP A 159 -14.13 -13.85 -4.21
C ASP A 159 -14.77 -13.24 -2.95
N PRO A 160 -14.41 -13.72 -1.74
CA PRO A 160 -15.05 -13.24 -0.50
C PRO A 160 -14.68 -11.80 -0.16
N TYR A 161 -13.72 -11.20 -0.89
CA TYR A 161 -13.21 -9.86 -0.60
C TYR A 161 -13.47 -8.93 -1.76
N SER A 162 -14.60 -8.23 -1.70
CA SER A 162 -14.98 -7.22 -2.67
C SER A 162 -15.61 -6.01 -1.97
N SER A 163 -15.52 -4.85 -2.61
CA SER A 163 -16.21 -3.63 -2.21
C SER A 163 -16.78 -3.00 -3.46
N GLY A 164 -18.04 -2.61 -3.42
CA GLY A 164 -18.68 -1.99 -4.57
C GLY A 164 -19.99 -1.36 -4.23
N CYS A 165 -20.48 -0.52 -5.12
CA CYS A 165 -21.78 0.10 -5.00
C CYS A 165 -22.38 0.47 -6.37
N VAL A 166 -23.62 0.90 -6.34
CA VAL A 166 -24.39 1.32 -7.52
C VAL A 166 -24.51 2.83 -7.54
N ALA A 167 -24.15 3.44 -8.67
CA ALA A 167 -24.47 4.81 -8.98
C ALA A 167 -25.63 4.83 -9.99
N TYR A 168 -26.72 5.47 -9.62
CA TYR A 168 -27.95 5.55 -10.39
C TYR A 168 -28.29 7.01 -10.69
N CYS A 169 -28.89 7.30 -11.84
CA CYS A 169 -29.57 8.55 -12.10
C CYS A 169 -30.54 8.39 -13.29
N ASN A 170 -31.70 9.01 -13.21
CA ASN A 170 -32.62 9.11 -14.35
C ASN A 170 -32.06 10.06 -15.40
N ILE A 171 -31.67 11.25 -14.95
CA ILE A 171 -30.98 12.24 -15.78
C ILE A 171 -29.75 12.76 -15.03
N ALA A 172 -28.80 13.26 -15.80
CA ALA A 172 -27.52 13.76 -15.26
C ALA A 172 -27.67 14.90 -14.26
N GLN A 173 -28.71 15.67 -14.40
CA GLN A 173 -29.02 16.87 -13.61
C GLN A 173 -29.52 16.53 -12.21
N ASP A 174 -29.91 15.28 -11.95
CA ASP A 174 -30.33 14.82 -10.61
C ASP A 174 -29.17 14.78 -9.63
N ALA A 175 -27.93 14.63 -10.15
CA ALA A 175 -26.74 14.64 -9.34
C ALA A 175 -26.40 16.05 -8.82
N GLN A 176 -25.93 16.13 -7.56
CA GLN A 176 -25.58 17.39 -6.91
C GLN A 176 -24.15 17.34 -6.38
N ASP A 177 -23.45 18.46 -6.52
CA ASP A 177 -22.09 18.61 -5.98
C ASP A 177 -22.05 18.30 -4.49
N ARG A 178 -20.98 17.67 -4.04
CA ARG A 178 -20.73 17.24 -2.65
C ARG A 178 -21.69 16.19 -2.11
N ARG A 179 -22.63 15.70 -2.90
CA ARG A 179 -23.57 14.62 -2.52
C ARG A 179 -23.22 13.34 -3.27
N CYS A 180 -22.68 12.38 -2.56
CA CYS A 180 -22.37 11.05 -3.07
C CYS A 180 -23.24 10.01 -2.38
N ASN A 181 -24.54 9.98 -2.74
CA ASN A 181 -25.60 9.21 -2.10
C ASN A 181 -26.34 8.30 -3.09
N SER A 182 -25.61 7.69 -4.00
CA SER A 182 -26.06 6.83 -5.09
C SER A 182 -26.62 7.55 -6.32
N ILE A 183 -26.80 8.89 -6.31
CA ILE A 183 -27.24 9.64 -7.49
C ILE A 183 -26.02 10.22 -8.21
N GLY A 184 -25.62 9.59 -9.33
CA GLY A 184 -24.42 9.95 -10.10
C GLY A 184 -23.08 9.62 -9.42
N CYS A 185 -23.10 9.37 -8.13
CA CYS A 185 -21.95 9.02 -7.33
C CYS A 185 -22.37 8.13 -6.14
N CYS A 186 -21.64 7.05 -5.89
CA CYS A 186 -21.70 6.36 -4.62
C CYS A 186 -20.30 6.10 -4.06
N HIS A 187 -20.17 5.94 -2.75
CA HIS A 187 -18.93 5.55 -2.10
C HIS A 187 -19.17 4.54 -0.99
N VAL A 188 -18.17 3.67 -0.77
CA VAL A 188 -18.20 2.63 0.25
C VAL A 188 -16.83 2.39 0.86
N ASN A 189 -16.83 1.85 2.08
CA ASN A 189 -15.60 1.40 2.72
C ASN A 189 -14.95 0.23 1.99
N ILE A 190 -13.64 0.11 2.12
CA ILE A 190 -12.85 -0.98 1.54
C ILE A 190 -12.94 -2.23 2.40
N SER A 191 -13.21 -3.37 1.77
CA SER A 191 -13.12 -4.68 2.41
C SER A 191 -11.70 -5.01 2.83
N ARG A 192 -11.55 -5.71 3.95
CA ARG A 192 -10.24 -6.22 4.40
C ARG A 192 -9.69 -7.22 3.37
N PHE A 193 -8.38 -7.36 3.34
CA PHE A 193 -7.63 -8.34 2.54
C PHE A 193 -7.63 -8.11 1.02
N LEU A 194 -8.07 -6.95 0.54
CA LEU A 194 -7.92 -6.60 -0.87
C LEU A 194 -6.43 -6.51 -1.25
N ASN A 195 -6.06 -7.28 -2.25
CA ASN A 195 -4.73 -7.32 -2.85
C ASN A 195 -4.87 -7.21 -4.39
N ASN A 196 -4.17 -7.95 -5.20
CA ASN A 196 -4.23 -7.93 -6.66
C ASN A 196 -5.64 -7.67 -7.20
N THR A 197 -6.06 -6.42 -7.21
CA THR A 197 -7.43 -6.00 -7.42
C THR A 197 -7.61 -5.36 -8.79
N LYS A 198 -8.81 -5.46 -9.33
CA LYS A 198 -9.26 -4.65 -10.48
C LYS A 198 -10.67 -4.14 -10.24
N MET A 199 -11.05 -3.11 -10.97
CA MET A 199 -12.43 -2.63 -11.03
C MET A 199 -13.21 -3.48 -12.02
N TRP A 200 -14.36 -3.98 -11.56
CA TRP A 200 -15.31 -4.71 -12.39
C TRP A 200 -16.48 -3.80 -12.66
N PHE A 201 -16.75 -3.53 -13.94
CA PHE A 201 -17.84 -2.68 -14.40
C PHE A 201 -18.97 -3.58 -14.90
N GLU A 202 -20.08 -3.53 -14.21
CA GLU A 202 -21.31 -4.24 -14.60
C GLU A 202 -22.34 -3.18 -15.03
N LYS A 203 -22.76 -3.25 -16.27
CA LYS A 203 -23.85 -2.40 -16.76
C LYS A 203 -25.19 -2.94 -16.25
N TRP A 204 -25.96 -2.06 -15.69
CA TRP A 204 -27.37 -2.31 -15.45
C TRP A 204 -28.17 -1.60 -16.53
N SER A 205 -28.54 -2.34 -17.57
CA SER A 205 -29.42 -1.83 -18.63
C SER A 205 -30.83 -1.78 -18.10
N LEU A 206 -31.29 -0.60 -17.69
CA LEU A 206 -32.71 -0.31 -17.64
C LEU A 206 -33.12 0.06 -19.06
N ALA A 207 -33.95 -0.80 -19.69
CA ALA A 207 -34.49 -0.54 -21.02
C ALA A 207 -35.16 0.85 -21.03
N GLY A 208 -34.75 1.72 -21.93
CA GLY A 208 -35.33 3.06 -22.14
C GLY A 208 -34.59 4.22 -21.46
N VAL A 209 -33.52 4.01 -20.73
CA VAL A 209 -32.69 5.10 -20.21
C VAL A 209 -31.51 5.32 -21.15
N GLU A 210 -31.58 6.35 -21.98
CA GLU A 210 -30.44 6.81 -22.77
C GLU A 210 -29.30 7.23 -21.84
N SER A 211 -28.18 6.53 -21.91
CA SER A 211 -26.95 6.96 -21.28
C SER A 211 -26.41 8.19 -22.03
N THR A 212 -26.79 9.38 -21.61
CA THR A 212 -26.28 10.64 -22.17
C THR A 212 -24.81 10.90 -21.78
N ARG A 213 -24.13 9.92 -21.17
CA ARG A 213 -22.80 10.08 -20.62
C ARG A 213 -21.80 9.11 -21.23
N PRO A 214 -20.63 9.62 -21.61
CA PRO A 214 -19.66 8.81 -22.34
C PRO A 214 -18.95 7.80 -21.46
N CYS A 215 -18.78 8.06 -20.14
CA CYS A 215 -17.91 7.22 -19.32
C CYS A 215 -18.40 7.05 -17.87
N ASP A 216 -18.16 5.86 -17.33
CA ASP A 216 -18.23 5.53 -15.90
C ASP A 216 -16.83 5.45 -15.30
N TYR A 217 -16.67 5.82 -14.03
CA TYR A 217 -15.39 5.86 -13.33
C TYR A 217 -15.44 5.14 -12.00
N ALA A 218 -14.32 4.53 -11.63
CA ALA A 218 -14.12 3.96 -10.31
C ALA A 218 -12.70 4.14 -9.83
N PHE A 219 -12.54 4.48 -8.55
CA PHE A 219 -11.23 4.63 -7.95
C PHE A 219 -11.27 4.40 -6.44
N ILE A 220 -10.16 3.92 -5.92
CA ILE A 220 -9.89 3.91 -4.49
C ILE A 220 -9.09 5.15 -4.18
N VAL A 221 -9.49 5.88 -3.16
CA VAL A 221 -8.84 7.11 -2.72
C VAL A 221 -8.72 7.13 -1.20
N GLU A 222 -7.73 7.82 -0.67
CA GLU A 222 -7.62 8.04 0.77
C GLU A 222 -8.87 8.77 1.32
N LYS A 223 -9.26 8.47 2.55
CA LYS A 223 -10.42 9.10 3.20
C LYS A 223 -10.28 10.62 3.19
N ASN A 224 -11.38 11.28 2.85
CA ASN A 224 -11.46 12.73 2.64
C ASN A 224 -10.58 13.25 1.48
N GLY A 225 -10.01 12.38 0.63
CA GLY A 225 -9.19 12.74 -0.52
C GLY A 225 -9.97 13.14 -1.76
N TYR A 226 -11.29 12.97 -1.76
CA TYR A 226 -12.15 13.34 -2.89
C TYR A 226 -13.49 13.90 -2.42
N VAL A 227 -13.96 14.91 -3.13
CA VAL A 227 -15.29 15.49 -2.97
C VAL A 227 -15.97 15.48 -4.34
N PHE A 228 -17.12 14.81 -4.43
CA PHE A 228 -17.86 14.65 -5.68
C PHE A 228 -18.25 15.98 -6.30
N ARG A 229 -18.02 16.09 -7.61
CA ARG A 229 -18.45 17.20 -8.48
C ARG A 229 -19.19 16.64 -9.68
N THR A 230 -20.33 17.21 -10.01
CA THR A 230 -21.13 16.82 -11.18
C THR A 230 -20.36 17.00 -12.49
N ALA A 231 -19.41 17.94 -12.55
CA ALA A 231 -18.50 18.12 -13.67
C ALA A 231 -17.64 16.86 -13.96
N ASP A 232 -17.30 16.06 -12.92
CA ASP A 232 -16.50 14.86 -13.09
C ASP A 232 -17.25 13.75 -13.84
N LEU A 233 -18.59 13.79 -13.85
CA LEU A 233 -19.42 12.90 -14.65
C LEU A 233 -19.33 13.17 -16.18
N LYS A 234 -18.85 14.35 -16.56
CA LYS A 234 -18.68 14.76 -17.98
C LYS A 234 -17.21 14.65 -18.42
N ARG A 235 -16.32 14.20 -17.53
CA ARG A 235 -14.89 14.07 -17.84
C ARG A 235 -14.69 13.07 -18.98
N LYS A 236 -13.72 13.35 -19.82
CA LYS A 236 -13.23 12.42 -20.84
C LYS A 236 -11.92 11.81 -20.37
N PRO A 237 -11.65 10.52 -20.68
CA PRO A 237 -10.35 9.93 -20.42
C PRO A 237 -9.25 10.69 -21.14
N GLU A 238 -8.13 10.86 -20.45
CA GLU A 238 -6.95 11.49 -21.02
C GLU A 238 -6.05 10.40 -21.62
N PRO A 239 -5.74 10.46 -22.91
CA PRO A 239 -4.87 9.46 -23.54
C PRO A 239 -3.41 9.58 -23.08
N ASP A 240 -2.95 10.78 -22.72
CA ASP A 240 -1.60 11.01 -22.21
C ASP A 240 -1.45 10.43 -20.79
N PRO A 241 -0.57 9.42 -20.58
CA PRO A 241 -0.35 8.83 -19.27
C PRO A 241 0.03 9.83 -18.18
N ALA A 242 0.80 10.88 -18.55
CA ALA A 242 1.26 11.89 -17.60
C ALA A 242 0.14 12.79 -17.07
N LYS A 243 -0.95 12.92 -17.83
CA LYS A 243 -2.11 13.76 -17.51
C LYS A 243 -3.32 12.97 -17.01
N ARG A 244 -3.21 11.64 -16.94
CA ARG A 244 -4.29 10.78 -16.47
C ARG A 244 -4.82 11.20 -15.12
N TRP A 245 -6.13 11.19 -14.98
CA TRP A 245 -6.76 11.37 -13.68
C TRP A 245 -6.31 10.26 -12.73
N SER A 246 -5.70 10.66 -11.62
CA SER A 246 -5.11 9.75 -10.64
C SER A 246 -5.47 10.18 -9.24
N MET A 247 -5.56 9.21 -8.32
CA MET A 247 -5.94 9.44 -6.93
C MET A 247 -4.91 8.88 -5.95
N PRO A 248 -4.61 9.61 -4.86
CA PRO A 248 -3.76 9.10 -3.80
C PRO A 248 -4.51 8.10 -2.94
N LEU A 249 -3.82 7.02 -2.55
CA LEU A 249 -4.35 6.03 -1.62
C LEU A 249 -3.25 5.44 -0.74
N TRP A 250 -3.65 4.80 0.35
CA TRP A 250 -2.76 4.14 1.28
C TRP A 250 -2.75 2.63 1.07
N LEU A 251 -1.56 2.06 1.05
CA LEU A 251 -1.33 0.62 1.13
C LEU A 251 -0.83 0.29 2.54
N ASP A 252 -1.44 -0.68 3.21
CA ASP A 252 -0.88 -1.28 4.42
C ASP A 252 0.19 -2.28 4.02
N TRP A 253 1.31 -2.30 4.73
CA TRP A 253 2.35 -3.30 4.53
C TRP A 253 2.63 -4.10 5.82
N ALA A 254 3.20 -5.27 5.65
CA ALA A 254 3.66 -6.08 6.75
C ALA A 254 4.81 -6.98 6.30
N ILE A 255 5.59 -7.44 7.25
CA ILE A 255 6.59 -8.49 7.02
C ILE A 255 5.84 -9.78 6.71
N ARG A 256 6.01 -10.26 5.47
CA ARG A 256 5.38 -11.46 4.95
C ARG A 256 6.43 -12.29 4.21
N ASN A 257 6.33 -13.62 4.30
CA ASN A 257 7.15 -14.54 3.52
C ASN A 257 6.31 -15.11 2.37
N ARG A 258 6.97 -15.47 1.26
CA ARG A 258 6.34 -16.01 0.03
C ARG A 258 5.43 -17.21 0.30
N SER A 259 5.89 -18.13 1.13
CA SER A 259 5.24 -19.44 1.38
C SER A 259 4.41 -19.47 2.65
N ASN A 260 4.81 -18.74 3.69
CA ASN A 260 4.14 -18.80 4.99
C ASN A 260 4.24 -17.44 5.71
N SER A 261 3.16 -16.68 5.69
CA SER A 261 3.09 -15.41 6.44
C SER A 261 2.88 -15.71 7.92
N MET A 262 3.93 -15.49 8.73
CA MET A 262 3.94 -15.76 10.15
C MET A 262 3.29 -14.64 10.96
N LEU A 263 2.71 -15.01 12.10
CA LEU A 263 2.32 -14.09 13.16
C LEU A 263 3.48 -13.93 14.15
N CYS A 264 3.41 -12.93 15.02
CA CYS A 264 4.46 -12.63 15.99
C CYS A 264 4.97 -13.84 16.80
N PRO A 265 4.12 -14.72 17.38
CA PRO A 265 4.60 -15.86 18.16
C PRO A 265 5.45 -16.87 17.38
N GLN A 266 5.25 -16.91 16.06
CA GLN A 266 5.99 -17.79 15.16
C GLN A 266 7.24 -17.06 14.63
N ALA A 267 7.10 -15.78 14.27
CA ALA A 267 8.15 -14.98 13.65
C ALA A 267 9.35 -14.79 14.60
N VAL A 268 9.12 -14.56 15.89
CA VAL A 268 10.16 -14.33 16.90
C VAL A 268 11.13 -15.53 17.03
N LYS A 269 10.68 -16.72 16.65
CA LYS A 269 11.48 -17.96 16.70
C LYS A 269 12.35 -18.16 15.45
N THR A 270 12.28 -17.27 14.47
CA THR A 270 13.00 -17.40 13.20
C THR A 270 14.24 -16.53 13.17
N ARG A 271 15.26 -16.97 12.42
CA ARG A 271 16.47 -16.18 12.17
C ARG A 271 16.23 -14.90 11.38
N GLU A 272 15.12 -14.86 10.61
CA GLU A 272 14.74 -13.74 9.75
C GLU A 272 13.78 -12.76 10.46
N TYR A 273 13.66 -12.86 11.78
CA TYR A 273 12.82 -11.94 12.56
C TYR A 273 13.23 -10.49 12.32
N ALA A 274 12.23 -9.63 12.03
CA ALA A 274 12.52 -8.29 11.56
C ALA A 274 12.60 -7.22 12.66
N CYS A 275 12.05 -7.48 13.85
CA CYS A 275 12.10 -6.52 14.96
C CYS A 275 13.42 -6.70 15.72
N VAL A 276 14.47 -6.08 15.21
CA VAL A 276 15.85 -6.29 15.69
C VAL A 276 16.32 -5.21 16.66
N SER A 277 15.60 -4.11 16.79
CA SER A 277 15.93 -3.07 17.75
C SER A 277 15.65 -3.54 19.19
N LYS A 278 16.50 -3.16 20.11
CA LYS A 278 16.45 -3.53 21.53
C LYS A 278 15.12 -3.09 22.21
N HIS A 279 14.56 -1.97 21.78
CA HIS A 279 13.29 -1.44 22.29
C HIS A 279 12.22 -1.49 21.22
N SER A 280 11.96 -2.70 20.70
CA SER A 280 10.94 -2.91 19.69
C SER A 280 10.01 -4.06 20.01
N ASP A 281 8.73 -3.88 19.68
CA ASP A 281 7.66 -4.84 19.88
C ASP A 281 7.14 -5.34 18.55
N CYS A 282 6.74 -6.61 18.53
CA CYS A 282 6.06 -7.20 17.39
C CYS A 282 4.56 -7.04 17.53
N ALA A 283 3.89 -6.60 16.46
CA ALA A 283 2.44 -6.55 16.37
C ALA A 283 1.94 -7.30 15.12
N ASN A 284 0.88 -8.08 15.26
CA ASN A 284 0.27 -8.76 14.13
C ASN A 284 -0.39 -7.74 13.18
N SER A 285 -0.25 -7.93 11.88
CA SER A 285 -0.94 -7.10 10.89
C SER A 285 -2.46 -7.26 10.99
N THR A 286 -3.18 -6.15 10.99
CA THR A 286 -4.65 -6.12 11.01
C THR A 286 -5.26 -6.39 9.63
N ASN A 287 -4.48 -6.24 8.56
CA ASN A 287 -4.92 -6.42 7.17
C ASN A 287 -4.27 -7.67 6.54
N GLY A 288 -4.61 -8.83 7.08
CA GLY A 288 -4.11 -10.14 6.64
C GLY A 288 -2.86 -10.62 7.41
N ARG A 289 -2.53 -11.91 7.24
CA ARG A 289 -1.41 -12.54 7.94
C ARG A 289 -0.09 -11.81 7.66
N GLY A 290 0.76 -11.75 8.65
CA GLY A 290 2.03 -11.04 8.69
C GLY A 290 2.17 -10.21 9.97
N TYR A 291 3.30 -9.59 10.17
CA TYR A 291 3.57 -8.78 11.35
C TYR A 291 4.30 -7.48 10.98
N ILE A 292 4.27 -6.55 11.90
CA ILE A 292 4.99 -5.28 11.85
C ILE A 292 5.77 -5.12 13.14
N CYS A 293 6.83 -4.32 13.11
CA CYS A 293 7.56 -3.93 14.31
C CYS A 293 7.22 -2.49 14.68
N LYS A 294 7.20 -2.20 15.96
CA LYS A 294 7.01 -0.85 16.51
C LYS A 294 8.06 -0.60 17.56
N CYS A 295 8.52 0.62 17.71
CA CYS A 295 9.29 0.96 18.90
C CYS A 295 8.37 0.90 20.13
N SER A 296 8.90 0.41 21.25
CA SER A 296 8.21 0.34 22.53
C SER A 296 7.80 1.73 23.02
N GLU A 297 6.88 1.80 23.97
CA GLU A 297 6.45 3.07 24.54
C GLU A 297 7.62 3.88 25.10
N GLY A 298 7.65 5.18 24.82
CA GLY A 298 8.77 6.06 25.17
C GLY A 298 9.93 6.07 24.18
N TYR A 299 9.90 5.24 23.13
CA TYR A 299 10.92 5.18 22.08
C TYR A 299 10.37 5.56 20.72
N GLU A 300 11.25 6.05 19.83
CA GLU A 300 10.93 6.41 18.44
C GLU A 300 12.06 6.01 17.51
N GLY A 301 11.79 5.99 16.18
CA GLY A 301 12.76 5.62 15.16
C GLY A 301 12.35 4.39 14.35
N THR A 302 13.30 3.55 13.97
CA THR A 302 13.05 2.38 13.13
C THR A 302 13.30 1.05 13.88
N PRO A 303 12.26 0.27 14.17
CA PRO A 303 12.41 -1.00 14.92
C PRO A 303 13.09 -2.11 14.12
N TYR A 304 13.35 -1.86 12.85
CA TYR A 304 13.92 -2.81 11.88
C TYR A 304 15.44 -2.75 11.79
N LEU A 305 16.10 -1.84 12.51
CA LEU A 305 17.56 -1.71 12.62
C LEU A 305 18.00 -1.95 14.05
N ILE A 306 19.22 -2.48 14.21
CA ILE A 306 19.86 -2.60 15.52
C ILE A 306 19.99 -1.20 16.10
N ASP A 307 19.59 -1.02 17.36
CA ASP A 307 19.56 0.25 18.09
C ASP A 307 18.75 1.38 17.37
N GLY A 308 17.86 1.00 16.46
CA GLY A 308 17.06 1.95 15.67
C GLY A 308 15.90 2.59 16.43
N CYS A 309 15.48 2.05 17.59
CA CYS A 309 14.54 2.67 18.52
C CYS A 309 15.29 3.39 19.62
N THR A 310 15.26 4.72 19.62
CA THR A 310 15.92 5.61 20.59
C THR A 310 14.88 6.26 21.50
N GLY A 311 15.27 6.61 22.72
CA GLY A 311 14.38 7.30 23.65
C GLY A 311 13.90 8.64 23.08
N LYS A 312 12.63 8.97 23.28
CA LYS A 312 12.10 10.28 22.90
C LYS A 312 12.79 11.37 23.70
N SER A 313 13.42 12.33 23.01
CA SER A 313 13.93 13.51 23.66
C SER A 313 12.76 14.38 24.15
N ASN A 314 12.66 14.60 25.45
CA ASN A 314 11.74 15.57 26.03
C ASN A 314 12.19 16.99 25.63
N SER A 315 11.84 17.43 24.41
CA SER A 315 12.04 18.81 23.97
C SER A 315 10.90 19.73 24.46
N SER A 316 10.56 19.68 25.77
CA SER A 316 9.57 20.55 26.38
C SER A 316 10.12 21.24 27.64
N THR A 317 11.35 21.78 27.57
CA THR A 317 11.88 22.65 28.64
C THR A 317 12.80 23.72 28.07
N PHE A 318 12.27 24.59 27.20
CA PHE A 318 12.86 25.92 26.96
C PHE A 318 11.81 26.87 26.36
N SER A 319 10.82 27.27 27.17
CA SER A 319 10.02 28.45 26.88
C SER A 319 9.34 28.97 28.15
N ASN A 320 10.16 29.31 29.14
CA ASN A 320 9.74 30.20 30.26
C ASN A 320 10.96 30.76 30.94
N LEU A 321 11.69 31.64 30.25
CA LEU A 321 12.67 32.54 30.87
C LEU A 321 12.96 33.67 29.86
N THR A 322 12.03 34.63 29.77
CA THR A 322 12.30 36.06 29.48
C THR A 322 10.97 36.81 29.38
N SER A 323 10.45 37.29 30.45
CA SER A 323 9.65 38.54 30.46
C SER A 323 9.56 39.07 31.90
N GLY A 324 10.65 39.66 32.33
CA GLY A 324 10.72 40.44 33.54
C GLY A 324 11.60 41.64 33.27
N VAL A 325 11.12 42.58 32.44
CA VAL A 325 11.68 43.94 32.38
C VAL A 325 10.55 44.86 32.77
N ALA A 326 10.65 45.35 33.99
CA ALA A 326 9.85 46.44 34.52
C ALA A 326 10.11 47.71 33.69
N MET A 327 9.07 48.35 33.17
CA MET A 327 9.09 49.71 32.72
C MET A 327 8.76 50.62 33.90
N GLU A 328 9.72 51.33 34.39
CA GLU A 328 9.54 52.57 35.12
C GLU A 328 9.21 53.68 34.14
N LYS A 329 8.19 54.50 34.45
CA LYS A 329 7.84 55.75 33.77
C LYS A 329 8.56 56.91 34.44
N PRO A 330 8.86 58.01 33.72
CA PRO A 330 8.61 59.33 34.19
C PRO A 330 7.28 59.90 33.70
#